data_deab138a2d08d25c0fe44e88aa279de1
#
_entry.id   deab138a2d08d25c0fe44e88aa279de1
#
_cell.length_a   1.000
_cell.length_b   1.000
_cell.length_c   1.000
_cell.angle_alpha   90.00
_cell.angle_beta   90.00
_cell.angle_gamma   90.00
#
_symmetry.space_group_name_H-M   'P 1'
#
loop_
_entity.id
_entity.type
_entity.pdbx_description
1 polymer ?
#
loop_
_entity_poly.entity_id
_entity_poly.type
_entity_poly.pdbx_seq_one_letter_code
_entity_poly.pdbx_strand_id
1 'polypeptide(L)'
;MRGAKAFDCSQLKSKRAYVFDSSGEVGKVIVGAPGQIKVFADVVGRRAHAGIAPEDGISAIQVMAKAIAKMNLLRIDEETTCNIGAIKAEFATNIVPDRCSIVAEVRSRDFDKLNAQTEHIHKCLQEACDESGASLEWNPVTNYVSYRVPEDSEMVKDLLACIDQIGREKLVTLGGGGSDANIYNQKGIQAVVLGTGMTKVHTTSECI
;
A
#
# COMPACT_ATOMS: atom_id res chain seq x y z
N MET A 1 8.63 -9.79 2.23
CA MET A 1 9.51 -8.74 1.67
C MET A 1 10.75 -8.38 2.51
N ARG A 2 10.78 -8.55 3.86
CA ARG A 2 11.98 -8.21 4.66
C ARG A 2 13.20 -9.01 4.21
N GLY A 3 13.05 -10.33 3.96
CA GLY A 3 14.11 -11.17 3.44
C GLY A 3 14.62 -10.71 2.07
N ALA A 4 13.75 -10.44 1.13
CA ALA A 4 14.12 -9.95 -0.20
C ALA A 4 14.85 -8.59 -0.15
N LYS A 5 14.45 -7.70 0.78
CA LYS A 5 15.15 -6.42 1.01
C LYS A 5 16.59 -6.65 1.53
N ALA A 6 16.76 -7.56 2.48
CA ALA A 6 18.05 -7.87 3.11
C ALA A 6 18.96 -8.74 2.22
N PHE A 7 18.39 -9.48 1.28
CA PHE A 7 19.13 -10.40 0.43
C PHE A 7 20.10 -9.65 -0.50
N ASP A 8 21.36 -10.06 -0.50
CA ASP A 8 22.39 -9.52 -1.40
C ASP A 8 22.29 -10.17 -2.79
N CYS A 9 21.66 -9.46 -3.71
CA CYS A 9 21.45 -9.91 -5.07
C CYS A 9 22.74 -9.94 -5.91
N SER A 10 23.84 -9.36 -5.45
CA SER A 10 25.14 -9.41 -6.15
C SER A 10 25.71 -10.83 -6.23
N GLN A 11 25.30 -11.69 -5.31
CA GLN A 11 25.69 -13.11 -5.27
C GLN A 11 24.99 -13.96 -6.35
N LEU A 12 23.94 -13.43 -6.98
CA LEU A 12 23.21 -14.16 -8.01
C LEU A 12 23.82 -13.95 -9.39
N LYS A 13 24.05 -15.06 -10.09
CA LYS A 13 24.42 -15.03 -11.51
C LYS A 13 23.22 -14.74 -12.40
N SER A 14 22.03 -15.25 -12.02
CA SER A 14 20.78 -15.02 -12.75
C SER A 14 20.30 -13.58 -12.58
N LYS A 15 19.76 -13.01 -13.69
CA LYS A 15 19.04 -11.76 -13.69
C LYS A 15 17.54 -11.97 -13.85
N ARG A 16 17.06 -13.19 -13.67
CA ARG A 16 15.64 -13.59 -13.73
C ARG A 16 15.25 -14.34 -12.46
N ALA A 17 14.05 -14.10 -11.94
CA ALA A 17 13.50 -14.77 -10.77
C ALA A 17 12.00 -15.06 -10.95
N TYR A 18 11.57 -16.21 -10.48
CA TYR A 18 10.17 -16.62 -10.43
C TYR A 18 9.75 -16.70 -8.96
N VAL A 19 8.71 -15.93 -8.60
CA VAL A 19 8.21 -15.85 -7.22
C VAL A 19 6.90 -16.61 -7.13
N PHE A 20 6.86 -17.67 -6.35
CA PHE A 20 5.68 -18.52 -6.13
C PHE A 20 4.89 -17.98 -4.92
N ASP A 21 4.10 -16.91 -5.15
CA ASP A 21 3.43 -16.17 -4.07
C ASP A 21 2.13 -15.51 -4.55
N SER A 22 1.30 -16.27 -5.28
CA SER A 22 -0.01 -15.78 -5.69
C SER A 22 -1.07 -16.85 -5.60
N SER A 23 -2.26 -16.45 -5.17
CA SER A 23 -3.48 -17.23 -5.34
C SER A 23 -3.83 -17.40 -6.83
N GLY A 24 -4.65 -18.41 -7.12
CA GLY A 24 -5.10 -18.78 -8.46
C GLY A 24 -4.29 -19.93 -9.04
N GLU A 25 -4.83 -20.48 -10.11
CA GLU A 25 -4.35 -21.72 -10.73
C GLU A 25 -2.91 -21.62 -11.22
N VAL A 26 -2.26 -22.78 -11.30
CA VAL A 26 -0.97 -22.95 -11.98
C VAL A 26 -1.16 -22.57 -13.46
N GLY A 27 -0.36 -21.63 -13.95
CA GLY A 27 -0.51 -21.01 -15.28
C GLY A 27 -0.81 -19.52 -15.21
N LYS A 28 -1.22 -19.01 -14.04
CA LYS A 28 -1.34 -17.57 -13.80
C LYS A 28 0.06 -16.95 -13.62
N VAL A 29 0.34 -15.92 -14.42
CA VAL A 29 1.60 -15.16 -14.40
C VAL A 29 1.29 -13.68 -14.16
N ILE A 30 1.77 -13.15 -13.04
CA ILE A 30 1.64 -11.73 -12.72
C ILE A 30 2.90 -11.01 -13.16
N VAL A 31 2.77 -10.20 -14.21
CA VAL A 31 3.87 -9.47 -14.85
C VAL A 31 4.06 -8.04 -14.34
N GLY A 32 3.24 -7.60 -13.42
CA GLY A 32 3.36 -6.27 -12.81
C GLY A 32 2.53 -6.13 -11.54
N ALA A 33 2.97 -5.29 -10.63
CA ALA A 33 2.30 -5.04 -9.36
C ALA A 33 2.42 -3.58 -8.94
N PRO A 34 1.49 -3.07 -8.09
CA PRO A 34 1.53 -1.68 -7.64
C PRO A 34 2.73 -1.40 -6.74
N GLY A 35 3.10 -0.13 -6.66
CA GLY A 35 3.85 0.42 -5.55
C GLY A 35 2.96 0.65 -4.33
N GLN A 36 3.56 0.82 -3.16
CA GLN A 36 2.85 1.13 -1.92
C GLN A 36 3.56 2.19 -1.10
N ILE A 37 2.83 3.22 -0.73
CA ILE A 37 3.21 4.18 0.30
C ILE A 37 2.30 3.96 1.51
N LYS A 38 2.92 3.76 2.69
CA LYS A 38 2.23 3.85 3.98
C LYS A 38 2.33 5.26 4.50
N VAL A 39 1.23 5.77 5.01
CA VAL A 39 1.15 7.08 5.63
C VAL A 39 0.88 6.90 7.11
N PHE A 40 1.73 7.51 7.93
CA PHE A 40 1.49 7.70 9.36
C PHE A 40 1.29 9.20 9.56
N ALA A 41 0.15 9.59 10.09
CA ALA A 41 -0.15 11.00 10.32
C ALA A 41 -0.83 11.21 11.67
N ASP A 42 -0.39 12.24 12.37
CA ASP A 42 -1.00 12.68 13.62
C ASP A 42 -1.47 14.13 13.47
N VAL A 43 -2.72 14.37 13.83
CA VAL A 43 -3.24 15.70 14.09
C VAL A 43 -2.98 16.03 15.55
N VAL A 44 -2.33 17.15 15.82
CA VAL A 44 -2.04 17.64 17.16
C VAL A 44 -2.79 18.94 17.39
N GLY A 45 -3.78 18.88 18.27
CA GLY A 45 -4.61 19.99 18.68
C GLY A 45 -4.19 20.57 20.04
N ARG A 46 -5.19 20.95 20.84
CA ARG A 46 -4.95 21.52 22.19
C ARG A 46 -5.96 20.99 23.20
N ARG A 47 -5.47 20.53 24.34
CA ARG A 47 -6.33 20.06 25.43
C ARG A 47 -7.07 21.21 26.09
N ALA A 48 -8.29 20.90 26.54
CA ALA A 48 -9.10 21.73 27.42
C ALA A 48 -10.09 20.86 28.21
N HIS A 49 -10.70 21.44 29.22
CA HIS A 49 -11.78 20.77 29.94
C HIS A 49 -13.08 20.89 29.14
N ALA A 50 -13.61 19.76 28.67
CA ALA A 50 -14.73 19.74 27.71
C ALA A 50 -16.04 20.36 28.23
N GLY A 51 -16.25 20.41 29.56
CA GLY A 51 -17.45 20.98 30.16
C GLY A 51 -17.27 22.37 30.78
N ILE A 52 -16.02 22.88 30.91
CA ILE A 52 -15.76 24.16 31.58
C ILE A 52 -15.27 25.22 30.57
N ALA A 53 -14.33 24.86 29.72
CA ALA A 53 -13.71 25.77 28.75
C ALA A 53 -13.39 25.02 27.44
N PRO A 54 -14.37 24.42 26.74
CA PRO A 54 -14.13 23.70 25.50
C PRO A 54 -13.59 24.60 24.38
N GLU A 55 -13.88 25.90 24.42
CA GLU A 55 -13.42 26.92 23.48
C GLU A 55 -11.91 27.15 23.53
N ASP A 56 -11.25 26.83 24.65
CA ASP A 56 -9.80 26.89 24.78
C ASP A 56 -9.11 25.69 24.11
N GLY A 57 -9.88 24.66 23.74
CA GLY A 57 -9.39 23.42 23.14
C GLY A 57 -9.42 23.44 21.60
N ILE A 58 -8.64 22.53 21.02
CA ILE A 58 -8.72 22.18 19.59
C ILE A 58 -8.82 20.64 19.52
N SER A 59 -10.01 20.16 19.17
CA SER A 59 -10.26 18.70 19.11
C SER A 59 -9.59 18.05 17.91
N ALA A 60 -8.50 17.33 18.13
CA ALA A 60 -7.80 16.59 17.09
C ALA A 60 -8.69 15.53 16.41
N ILE A 61 -9.65 14.93 17.12
CA ILE A 61 -10.64 14.02 16.54
C ILE A 61 -11.52 14.76 15.50
N GLN A 62 -12.00 15.95 15.86
CA GLN A 62 -12.86 16.72 14.97
C GLN A 62 -12.10 17.19 13.71
N VAL A 63 -10.86 17.63 13.87
CA VAL A 63 -9.99 18.04 12.75
C VAL A 63 -9.71 16.85 11.84
N MET A 64 -9.33 15.70 12.40
CA MET A 64 -9.10 14.47 11.65
C MET A 64 -10.36 14.01 10.88
N ALA A 65 -11.53 14.06 11.51
CA ALA A 65 -12.79 13.69 10.86
C ALA A 65 -13.11 14.59 9.67
N LYS A 66 -12.89 15.91 9.78
CA LYS A 66 -13.04 16.86 8.66
C LYS A 66 -12.10 16.54 7.51
N ALA A 67 -10.84 16.22 7.80
CA ALA A 67 -9.86 15.84 6.79
C ALA A 67 -10.28 14.56 6.06
N ILE A 68 -10.63 13.51 6.82
CA ILE A 68 -11.05 12.22 6.25
C ILE A 68 -12.28 12.38 5.35
N ALA A 69 -13.24 13.22 5.73
CA ALA A 69 -14.45 13.47 4.92
C ALA A 69 -14.16 14.12 3.56
N LYS A 70 -13.01 14.77 3.39
CA LYS A 70 -12.55 15.37 2.11
C LYS A 70 -11.67 14.41 1.29
N MET A 71 -11.19 13.31 1.88
CA MET A 71 -10.27 12.37 1.20
C MET A 71 -10.98 11.50 0.18
N ASN A 72 -10.35 11.29 -0.97
CA ASN A 72 -10.71 10.22 -1.89
C ASN A 72 -10.15 8.90 -1.33
N LEU A 73 -11.03 7.95 -1.05
CA LEU A 73 -10.67 6.67 -0.44
C LEU A 73 -11.20 5.48 -1.25
N LEU A 74 -10.70 4.28 -0.92
CA LEU A 74 -11.01 2.99 -1.52
C LEU A 74 -10.51 2.91 -2.98
N ARG A 75 -11.39 2.75 -3.94
CA ARG A 75 -11.06 2.68 -5.37
C ARG A 75 -11.04 4.09 -5.96
N ILE A 76 -9.84 4.58 -6.29
CA ILE A 76 -9.66 5.91 -6.90
C ILE A 76 -9.84 5.83 -8.42
N ASP A 77 -9.16 4.86 -9.04
CA ASP A 77 -9.27 4.52 -10.45
C ASP A 77 -8.96 3.03 -10.70
N GLU A 78 -8.77 2.60 -11.95
CA GLU A 78 -8.53 1.21 -12.33
C GLU A 78 -7.26 0.60 -11.71
N GLU A 79 -6.32 1.41 -11.29
CA GLU A 79 -5.01 0.96 -10.80
C GLU A 79 -4.59 1.58 -9.46
N THR A 80 -5.36 2.57 -8.97
CA THR A 80 -5.05 3.31 -7.74
C THR A 80 -6.08 3.02 -6.65
N THR A 81 -5.59 2.71 -5.47
CA THR A 81 -6.41 2.52 -4.26
C THR A 81 -5.81 3.27 -3.08
N CYS A 82 -6.69 3.69 -2.17
CA CYS A 82 -6.31 4.32 -0.90
C CYS A 82 -7.18 3.80 0.23
N ASN A 83 -6.59 3.46 1.35
CA ASN A 83 -7.33 2.96 2.51
C ASN A 83 -6.75 3.51 3.82
N ILE A 84 -7.64 3.89 4.74
CA ILE A 84 -7.28 4.15 6.14
C ILE A 84 -7.55 2.87 6.91
N GLY A 85 -6.49 2.19 7.34
CA GLY A 85 -6.57 0.92 8.06
C GLY A 85 -6.69 1.07 9.57
N ALA A 86 -6.32 2.23 10.11
CA ALA A 86 -6.44 2.52 11.54
C ALA A 86 -6.66 4.01 11.79
N ILE A 87 -7.47 4.29 12.79
CA ILE A 87 -7.60 5.59 13.44
C ILE A 87 -7.54 5.39 14.94
N LYS A 88 -6.79 6.24 15.65
CA LYS A 88 -6.62 6.12 17.09
C LYS A 88 -6.66 7.48 17.77
N ALA A 89 -7.58 7.61 18.75
CA ALA A 89 -7.61 8.70 19.72
C ALA A 89 -8.37 8.15 20.94
N GLU A 90 -7.77 8.24 22.12
CA GLU A 90 -8.35 7.69 23.35
C GLU A 90 -8.09 8.66 24.50
N PHE A 91 -9.16 9.29 24.97
CA PHE A 91 -9.13 10.29 26.03
C PHE A 91 -10.35 10.12 26.96
N ALA A 92 -10.25 10.61 28.18
CA ALA A 92 -11.42 10.71 29.05
C ALA A 92 -12.45 11.68 28.45
N THR A 93 -13.74 11.39 28.63
CA THR A 93 -14.84 12.13 28.00
C THR A 93 -14.94 13.61 28.40
N ASN A 94 -14.34 14.00 29.50
CA ASN A 94 -14.26 15.39 29.98
C ASN A 94 -13.04 16.15 29.46
N ILE A 95 -12.27 15.58 28.54
CA ILE A 95 -11.08 16.19 27.93
C ILE A 95 -11.33 16.43 26.44
N VAL A 96 -11.06 17.63 25.92
CA VAL A 96 -10.92 17.89 24.49
C VAL A 96 -9.65 17.18 24.02
N PRO A 97 -9.74 16.18 23.11
CA PRO A 97 -8.59 15.37 22.71
C PRO A 97 -7.61 16.16 21.86
N ASP A 98 -6.34 16.16 22.25
CA ASP A 98 -5.28 16.91 21.57
C ASP A 98 -4.45 16.09 20.58
N ARG A 99 -4.72 14.78 20.41
CA ARG A 99 -4.04 13.94 19.43
C ARG A 99 -4.99 12.93 18.78
N CYS A 100 -4.91 12.81 17.47
CA CYS A 100 -5.59 11.78 16.71
C CYS A 100 -4.65 11.27 15.60
N SER A 101 -4.40 9.96 15.58
CA SER A 101 -3.48 9.30 14.66
C SER A 101 -4.24 8.50 13.61
N ILE A 102 -3.73 8.47 12.37
CA ILE A 102 -4.16 7.52 11.35
C ILE A 102 -2.99 6.74 10.79
N VAL A 103 -3.30 5.53 10.31
CA VAL A 103 -2.44 4.74 9.45
C VAL A 103 -3.20 4.47 8.16
N ALA A 104 -2.68 4.97 7.05
CA ALA A 104 -3.26 4.78 5.73
C ALA A 104 -2.26 4.11 4.79
N GLU A 105 -2.75 3.59 3.68
CA GLU A 105 -1.92 3.13 2.57
C GLU A 105 -2.48 3.62 1.24
N VAL A 106 -1.57 3.94 0.33
CA VAL A 106 -1.85 4.24 -1.06
C VAL A 106 -1.15 3.21 -1.92
N ARG A 107 -1.85 2.68 -2.92
CA ARG A 107 -1.27 1.78 -3.93
C ARG A 107 -1.62 2.27 -5.33
N SER A 108 -0.65 2.23 -6.22
CA SER A 108 -0.88 2.42 -7.65
C SER A 108 0.18 1.69 -8.48
N ARG A 109 -0.19 1.24 -9.68
CA ARG A 109 0.77 0.74 -10.67
C ARG A 109 1.48 1.88 -11.38
N ASP A 110 0.89 3.07 -11.38
CA ASP A 110 1.46 4.31 -11.88
C ASP A 110 2.12 5.10 -10.74
N PHE A 111 3.36 5.54 -10.96
CA PHE A 111 4.15 6.26 -9.94
C PHE A 111 3.61 7.67 -9.68
N ASP A 112 3.19 8.37 -10.72
CA ASP A 112 2.70 9.75 -10.59
C ASP A 112 1.35 9.77 -9.88
N LYS A 113 0.46 8.81 -10.20
CA LYS A 113 -0.82 8.62 -9.49
C LYS A 113 -0.62 8.24 -8.03
N LEU A 114 0.38 7.38 -7.73
CA LEU A 114 0.74 7.01 -6.37
C LEU A 114 1.10 8.25 -5.54
N ASN A 115 1.95 9.11 -6.10
CA ASN A 115 2.38 10.34 -5.44
C ASN A 115 1.23 11.36 -5.36
N ALA A 116 0.47 11.55 -6.43
CA ALA A 116 -0.66 12.48 -6.46
C ALA A 116 -1.72 12.14 -5.40
N GLN A 117 -2.05 10.84 -5.24
CA GLN A 117 -3.00 10.41 -4.20
C GLN A 117 -2.41 10.56 -2.79
N THR A 118 -1.11 10.33 -2.61
CA THR A 118 -0.43 10.56 -1.32
C THR A 118 -0.46 12.03 -0.96
N GLU A 119 -0.18 12.91 -1.92
CA GLU A 119 -0.25 14.37 -1.73
C GLU A 119 -1.68 14.87 -1.49
N HIS A 120 -2.68 14.26 -2.12
CA HIS A 120 -4.08 14.57 -1.84
C HIS A 120 -4.44 14.32 -0.37
N ILE A 121 -4.00 13.21 0.22
CA ILE A 121 -4.20 12.93 1.66
C ILE A 121 -3.50 13.99 2.51
N HIS A 122 -2.24 14.29 2.20
CA HIS A 122 -1.48 15.33 2.90
C HIS A 122 -2.20 16.67 2.88
N LYS A 123 -2.65 17.11 1.70
CA LYS A 123 -3.39 18.35 1.51
C LYS A 123 -4.67 18.41 2.34
N CYS A 124 -5.48 17.33 2.34
CA CYS A 124 -6.71 17.27 3.14
C CYS A 124 -6.43 17.42 4.64
N LEU A 125 -5.35 16.81 5.14
CA LEU A 125 -4.94 16.90 6.55
C LEU A 125 -4.41 18.31 6.87
N GLN A 126 -3.55 18.85 6.02
CA GLN A 126 -2.95 20.15 6.23
C GLN A 126 -4.01 21.27 6.24
N GLU A 127 -4.92 21.26 5.24
CA GLU A 127 -6.02 22.25 5.18
C GLU A 127 -6.92 22.19 6.42
N ALA A 128 -7.27 20.98 6.91
CA ALA A 128 -8.08 20.85 8.11
C ALA A 128 -7.34 21.32 9.38
N CYS A 129 -6.03 21.11 9.45
CA CYS A 129 -5.18 21.64 10.52
C CYS A 129 -5.11 23.17 10.48
N ASP A 130 -4.85 23.73 9.32
CA ASP A 130 -4.74 25.19 9.12
C ASP A 130 -6.06 25.91 9.48
N GLU A 131 -7.21 25.36 9.03
CA GLU A 131 -8.55 25.88 9.34
C GLU A 131 -8.85 25.87 10.85
N SER A 132 -8.24 24.96 11.60
CA SER A 132 -8.57 24.71 13.02
C SER A 132 -7.49 25.21 13.99
N GLY A 133 -6.34 25.68 13.50
CA GLY A 133 -5.19 26.02 14.33
C GLY A 133 -4.49 24.82 14.98
N ALA A 134 -4.70 23.62 14.44
CA ALA A 134 -3.97 22.40 14.80
C ALA A 134 -2.66 22.29 14.02
N SER A 135 -1.79 21.35 14.41
CA SER A 135 -0.60 21.00 13.65
C SER A 135 -0.66 19.57 13.12
N LEU A 136 0.06 19.33 12.02
CA LEU A 136 0.16 18.03 11.36
C LEU A 136 1.57 17.46 11.55
N GLU A 137 1.65 16.22 12.07
CA GLU A 137 2.85 15.39 11.98
C GLU A 137 2.63 14.41 10.83
N TRP A 138 3.47 14.47 9.77
CA TRP A 138 3.31 13.73 8.53
C TRP A 138 4.53 12.86 8.25
N ASN A 139 4.31 11.55 8.07
CA ASN A 139 5.40 10.61 7.80
C ASN A 139 4.98 9.55 6.76
N PRO A 140 5.17 9.81 5.45
CA PRO A 140 4.97 8.83 4.41
C PRO A 140 6.19 7.90 4.29
N VAL A 141 5.94 6.60 4.15
CA VAL A 141 6.99 5.57 4.02
C VAL A 141 6.72 4.74 2.76
N THR A 142 7.60 4.84 1.77
CA THR A 142 7.56 3.96 0.60
C THR A 142 7.99 2.55 0.98
N ASN A 143 7.07 1.61 0.98
CA ASN A 143 7.36 0.22 1.28
C ASN A 143 8.05 -0.49 0.10
N TYR A 144 7.55 -0.27 -1.10
CA TYR A 144 8.09 -0.80 -2.36
C TYR A 144 7.52 0.00 -3.54
N VAL A 145 8.24 -0.02 -4.66
CA VAL A 145 7.82 0.63 -5.91
C VAL A 145 7.05 -0.34 -6.81
N SER A 146 6.27 0.19 -7.74
CA SER A 146 5.64 -0.61 -8.79
C SER A 146 6.68 -1.19 -9.74
N TYR A 147 6.32 -2.28 -10.42
CA TYR A 147 7.09 -2.83 -11.51
C TYR A 147 6.19 -3.34 -12.62
N ARG A 148 6.74 -3.43 -13.82
CA ARG A 148 6.13 -4.11 -14.95
C ARG A 148 7.20 -4.82 -15.77
N VAL A 149 7.03 -6.11 -15.99
CA VAL A 149 7.82 -6.93 -16.92
C VAL A 149 7.05 -6.98 -18.23
N PRO A 150 7.67 -6.65 -19.39
CA PRO A 150 7.00 -6.77 -20.67
C PRO A 150 6.54 -8.21 -20.95
N GLU A 151 5.31 -8.35 -21.41
CA GLU A 151 4.72 -9.67 -21.70
C GLU A 151 5.43 -10.40 -22.84
N ASP A 152 6.07 -9.66 -23.74
CA ASP A 152 6.87 -10.16 -24.84
C ASP A 152 8.34 -10.40 -24.50
N SER A 153 8.74 -10.22 -23.23
CA SER A 153 10.10 -10.52 -22.78
C SER A 153 10.41 -12.02 -22.90
N GLU A 154 11.68 -12.36 -23.16
CA GLU A 154 12.12 -13.76 -23.23
C GLU A 154 11.73 -14.57 -21.98
N MET A 155 11.89 -13.97 -20.81
CA MET A 155 11.52 -14.61 -19.55
C MET A 155 10.05 -15.04 -19.50
N VAL A 156 9.14 -14.17 -19.95
CA VAL A 156 7.69 -14.48 -19.96
C VAL A 156 7.38 -15.49 -21.06
N LYS A 157 7.97 -15.38 -22.26
CA LYS A 157 7.82 -16.35 -23.35
C LYS A 157 8.27 -17.75 -22.95
N ASP A 158 9.46 -17.86 -22.35
CA ASP A 158 9.99 -19.15 -21.86
C ASP A 158 9.05 -19.78 -20.82
N LEU A 159 8.56 -18.96 -19.87
CA LEU A 159 7.62 -19.40 -18.85
C LEU A 159 6.29 -19.89 -19.46
N LEU A 160 5.72 -19.13 -20.40
CA LEU A 160 4.47 -19.51 -21.07
C LEU A 160 4.62 -20.79 -21.90
N ALA A 161 5.79 -21.03 -22.49
CA ALA A 161 6.10 -22.29 -23.18
C ALA A 161 6.17 -23.48 -22.18
N CYS A 162 6.75 -23.28 -20.99
CA CYS A 162 6.73 -24.31 -19.93
C CYS A 162 5.31 -24.61 -19.44
N ILE A 163 4.47 -23.58 -19.31
CA ILE A 163 3.05 -23.75 -18.91
C ILE A 163 2.29 -24.59 -19.94
N ASP A 164 2.53 -24.35 -21.26
CA ASP A 164 1.95 -25.19 -22.32
C ASP A 164 2.38 -26.65 -22.21
N GLN A 165 3.68 -26.90 -21.96
CA GLN A 165 4.20 -28.28 -21.86
C GLN A 165 3.55 -29.08 -20.74
N ILE A 166 3.14 -28.43 -19.67
CA ILE A 166 2.42 -29.09 -18.56
C ILE A 166 0.90 -29.08 -18.75
N GLY A 167 0.39 -28.63 -19.91
CA GLY A 167 -1.03 -28.65 -20.26
C GLY A 167 -1.91 -27.76 -19.40
N ARG A 168 -1.39 -26.60 -18.94
CA ARG A 168 -2.15 -25.65 -18.14
C ARG A 168 -2.56 -24.43 -18.97
N GLU A 169 -3.70 -23.82 -18.60
CA GLU A 169 -4.16 -22.58 -19.21
C GLU A 169 -3.26 -21.41 -18.79
N LYS A 170 -2.91 -20.56 -19.76
CA LYS A 170 -2.08 -19.37 -19.53
C LYS A 170 -2.93 -18.17 -19.21
N LEU A 171 -2.66 -17.51 -18.09
CA LEU A 171 -3.28 -16.24 -17.69
C LEU A 171 -2.22 -15.23 -17.32
N VAL A 172 -1.90 -14.33 -18.25
CA VAL A 172 -0.99 -13.17 -17.96
C VAL A 172 -1.83 -12.03 -17.44
N THR A 173 -1.44 -11.47 -16.30
CA THR A 173 -2.24 -10.42 -15.63
C THR A 173 -1.37 -9.47 -14.79
N LEU A 174 -2.01 -8.42 -14.27
CA LEU A 174 -1.42 -7.50 -13.30
C LEU A 174 -1.92 -7.80 -11.90
N GLY A 175 -1.04 -7.73 -10.91
CA GLY A 175 -1.37 -7.92 -9.51
C GLY A 175 -1.98 -6.66 -8.86
N GLY A 176 -2.82 -6.87 -7.83
CA GLY A 176 -3.34 -5.81 -6.96
C GLY A 176 -2.52 -5.60 -5.68
N GLY A 177 -1.60 -6.53 -5.37
CA GLY A 177 -0.73 -6.50 -4.20
C GLY A 177 0.75 -6.56 -4.55
N GLY A 178 1.60 -6.18 -3.60
CA GLY A 178 3.04 -6.31 -3.75
C GLY A 178 3.56 -7.65 -3.21
N SER A 179 4.68 -8.10 -3.74
CA SER A 179 5.40 -9.31 -3.36
C SER A 179 6.90 -9.07 -3.35
N ASP A 180 7.67 -10.11 -3.09
CA ASP A 180 9.14 -10.05 -3.20
C ASP A 180 9.61 -9.70 -4.63
N ALA A 181 8.78 -9.94 -5.66
CA ALA A 181 9.06 -9.53 -7.03
C ALA A 181 9.22 -8.00 -7.18
N ASN A 182 8.49 -7.17 -6.39
CA ASN A 182 8.71 -5.72 -6.37
C ASN A 182 10.15 -5.38 -5.98
N ILE A 183 10.67 -6.08 -4.96
CA ILE A 183 12.02 -5.84 -4.45
C ILE A 183 13.09 -6.32 -5.43
N TYR A 184 12.89 -7.50 -6.05
CA TYR A 184 13.84 -8.02 -7.02
C TYR A 184 13.91 -7.15 -8.27
N ASN A 185 12.76 -6.71 -8.82
CA ASN A 185 12.74 -5.79 -9.95
C ASN A 185 13.44 -4.46 -9.62
N GLN A 186 13.22 -3.91 -8.42
CA GLN A 186 13.92 -2.71 -7.95
C GLN A 186 15.45 -2.91 -7.84
N LYS A 187 15.91 -4.14 -7.57
CA LYS A 187 17.33 -4.52 -7.52
C LYS A 187 17.91 -4.94 -8.88
N GLY A 188 17.16 -4.77 -9.99
CA GLY A 188 17.61 -5.08 -11.34
C GLY A 188 17.56 -6.58 -11.70
N ILE A 189 16.80 -7.38 -10.94
CA ILE A 189 16.48 -8.77 -11.28
C ILE A 189 15.04 -8.79 -11.80
N GLN A 190 14.87 -9.14 -13.08
CA GLN A 190 13.55 -9.27 -13.67
C GLN A 190 12.78 -10.40 -12.98
N ALA A 191 11.67 -10.09 -12.32
CA ALA A 191 10.91 -11.03 -11.54
C ALA A 191 9.41 -10.96 -11.84
N VAL A 192 8.78 -12.11 -11.99
CA VAL A 192 7.32 -12.28 -12.12
C VAL A 192 6.79 -13.17 -11.00
N VAL A 193 5.49 -13.06 -10.69
CA VAL A 193 4.85 -13.87 -9.65
C VAL A 193 3.94 -14.90 -10.31
N LEU A 194 3.96 -16.12 -9.78
CA LEU A 194 3.20 -17.26 -10.28
C LEU A 194 2.07 -17.65 -9.33
N GLY A 195 0.95 -18.03 -9.92
CA GLY A 195 -0.13 -18.71 -9.21
C GLY A 195 0.30 -20.11 -8.79
N THR A 196 -0.01 -20.48 -7.56
CA THR A 196 0.40 -21.76 -6.95
C THR A 196 -0.80 -22.64 -6.56
N GLY A 197 -2.01 -22.23 -6.88
CA GLY A 197 -3.21 -22.93 -6.40
C GLY A 197 -3.67 -22.50 -5.01
N MET A 198 -2.97 -21.59 -4.35
CA MET A 198 -3.36 -21.10 -3.01
C MET A 198 -4.79 -20.59 -2.98
N THR A 199 -5.53 -21.02 -1.97
CA THR A 199 -6.89 -20.59 -1.68
C THR A 199 -7.00 -20.08 -0.25
N LYS A 200 -8.01 -19.25 0.02
CA LYS A 200 -8.28 -18.65 1.35
C LYS A 200 -7.07 -17.94 1.96
N VAL A 201 -6.31 -17.24 1.13
CA VAL A 201 -5.06 -16.55 1.50
C VAL A 201 -5.26 -15.61 2.68
N HIS A 202 -4.30 -15.60 3.61
CA HIS A 202 -4.34 -14.83 4.88
C HIS A 202 -5.41 -15.27 5.88
N THR A 203 -5.91 -16.49 5.79
CA THR A 203 -6.81 -17.09 6.79
C THR A 203 -6.18 -18.31 7.44
N THR A 204 -6.76 -18.77 8.55
CA THR A 204 -6.35 -20.03 9.21
C THR A 204 -6.69 -21.29 8.40
N SER A 205 -7.44 -21.14 7.31
CA SER A 205 -7.83 -22.21 6.37
C SER A 205 -7.08 -22.10 5.04
N GLU A 206 -5.98 -21.33 4.99
CA GLU A 206 -5.12 -21.23 3.81
C GLU A 206 -4.55 -22.60 3.44
N CYS A 207 -4.64 -22.95 2.17
CA CYS A 207 -4.13 -24.22 1.61
C CYS A 207 -3.72 -24.05 0.15
N ILE A 208 -2.86 -24.95 -0.32
CA ILE A 208 -2.43 -25.12 -1.71
C ILE A 208 -2.98 -26.46 -2.24
#